data_7a78824b9bb8f979b2c39db1bd584c0f
#
_entry.id   7a78824b9bb8f979b2c39db1bd584c0f
#
_cell.length_a   1.000
_cell.length_b   1.000
_cell.length_c   1.000
_cell.angle_alpha   90.00
_cell.angle_beta   90.00
_cell.angle_gamma   90.00
#
_symmetry.space_group_name_H-M   'P 1'
#
loop_
_entity.id
_entity.type
_entity.pdbx_description
1 polymer ?
#
loop_
_entity_poly.entity_id
_entity_poly.type
_entity_poly.pdbx_seq_one_letter_code
_entity_poly.pdbx_strand_id
1 'polypeptide(L)'
;MIIDKTILDNLLEQARLNPRLRTNLDLRTSAEDGSQRMLNAMLPGTEVAVHRHPMSNENVILIKGRLDEVLYEEVKSEDGKVTLKESERIHLCPEEGVYGCQVPKGVWHTVEVIEPSVIYEGKDGKYGEDGSETYVSM
;
A
#
# COMPACT_ATOMS: atom_id res chain seq x y z
N MET A 1 11.56 -19.99 3.38
CA MET A 1 10.41 -19.54 4.19
C MET A 1 9.10 -19.84 3.46
N ILE A 2 8.12 -20.29 4.19
CA ILE A 2 6.79 -20.53 3.64
C ILE A 2 5.87 -19.41 4.12
N ILE A 3 5.14 -18.82 3.20
CA ILE A 3 4.11 -17.83 3.54
C ILE A 3 2.81 -18.58 3.75
N ASP A 4 2.45 -18.79 5.00
CA ASP A 4 1.30 -19.58 5.41
C ASP A 4 0.43 -18.81 6.42
N LYS A 5 -0.63 -19.47 6.89
CA LYS A 5 -1.55 -18.87 7.85
C LYS A 5 -0.83 -18.40 9.13
N THR A 6 0.15 -19.15 9.59
CA THR A 6 0.90 -18.83 10.81
C THR A 6 1.64 -17.48 10.66
N ILE A 7 2.32 -17.28 9.53
CA ILE A 7 3.01 -16.01 9.26
C ILE A 7 2.02 -14.86 9.19
N LEU A 8 0.90 -15.04 8.50
CA LEU A 8 -0.11 -13.98 8.38
C LEU A 8 -0.71 -13.63 9.74
N ASP A 9 -1.06 -14.63 10.53
CA ASP A 9 -1.63 -14.40 11.87
C ASP A 9 -0.64 -13.70 12.80
N ASN A 10 0.65 -14.07 12.73
CA ASN A 10 1.68 -13.41 13.53
C ASN A 10 1.86 -11.95 13.13
N LEU A 11 1.86 -11.65 11.82
CA LEU A 11 1.96 -10.28 11.35
C LEU A 11 0.76 -9.43 11.77
N LEU A 12 -0.45 -10.00 11.69
CA LEU A 12 -1.65 -9.29 12.14
C LEU A 12 -1.62 -9.03 13.64
N GLU A 13 -1.11 -9.97 14.44
CA GLU A 13 -0.95 -9.74 15.88
C GLU A 13 0.07 -8.63 16.17
N GLN A 14 1.19 -8.61 15.46
CA GLN A 14 2.16 -7.53 15.58
C GLN A 14 1.56 -6.18 15.18
N ALA A 15 0.75 -6.15 14.13
CA ALA A 15 0.06 -4.94 13.71
C ALA A 15 -0.91 -4.45 14.79
N ARG A 16 -1.61 -5.38 15.45
CA ARG A 16 -2.54 -5.05 16.54
C ARG A 16 -1.82 -4.39 17.72
N LEU A 17 -0.59 -4.81 18.00
CA LEU A 17 0.22 -4.27 19.09
C LEU A 17 0.98 -3.00 18.72
N ASN A 18 0.98 -2.62 17.45
CA ASN A 18 1.67 -1.44 16.96
C ASN A 18 0.73 -0.22 17.05
N PRO A 19 1.19 0.92 17.58
CA PRO A 19 0.37 2.13 17.63
C PRO A 19 -0.16 2.60 16.26
N ARG A 20 0.55 2.27 15.18
CA ARG A 20 0.15 2.62 13.81
C ARG A 20 -0.80 1.58 13.21
N LEU A 21 -1.12 0.49 13.92
CA LEU A 21 -2.01 -0.57 13.47
C LEU A 21 -1.55 -1.24 12.16
N ARG A 22 -0.24 -1.31 11.98
CA ARG A 22 0.37 -1.98 10.82
C ARG A 22 1.79 -2.42 11.11
N THR A 23 2.24 -3.44 10.38
CA THR A 23 3.62 -3.90 10.39
C THR A 23 3.95 -4.53 9.05
N ASN A 24 5.22 -4.69 8.76
CA ASN A 24 5.64 -5.30 7.50
C ASN A 24 6.68 -6.40 7.73
N LEU A 25 6.82 -7.26 6.73
CA LEU A 25 7.88 -8.25 6.63
C LEU A 25 8.59 -8.06 5.30
N ASP A 26 9.87 -7.70 5.36
CA ASP A 26 10.71 -7.53 4.19
C ASP A 26 11.09 -8.90 3.61
N LEU A 27 10.76 -9.13 2.35
CA LEU A 27 11.06 -10.39 1.66
C LEU A 27 12.28 -10.31 0.76
N ARG A 28 13.00 -9.19 0.78
CA ARG A 28 14.24 -9.07 -0.02
C ARG A 28 15.28 -10.06 0.48
N THR A 29 16.15 -10.50 -0.43
CA THR A 29 17.23 -11.42 -0.08
C THR A 29 18.33 -10.73 0.71
N SER A 30 18.50 -9.43 0.54
CA SER A 30 19.46 -8.63 1.29
C SER A 30 19.10 -7.15 1.22
N ALA A 31 19.74 -6.34 2.06
CA ALA A 31 19.60 -4.89 2.03
C ALA A 31 20.10 -4.26 0.72
N GLU A 32 20.92 -4.99 -0.03
CA GLU A 32 21.45 -4.54 -1.32
C GLU A 32 20.48 -4.76 -2.49
N ASP A 33 19.40 -5.50 -2.25
CA ASP A 33 18.39 -5.77 -3.28
C ASP A 33 17.65 -4.47 -3.62
N GLY A 34 17.69 -4.11 -4.90
CA GLY A 34 17.13 -2.85 -5.42
C GLY A 34 15.64 -2.88 -5.66
N SER A 35 14.93 -3.93 -5.25
CA SER A 35 13.47 -3.99 -5.39
C SER A 35 12.80 -4.04 -4.03
N GLN A 36 11.58 -3.50 -3.94
CA GLN A 36 10.74 -3.67 -2.76
C GLN A 36 9.90 -4.91 -2.95
N ARG A 37 9.96 -5.82 -1.97
CA ARG A 37 9.12 -7.01 -1.90
C ARG A 37 8.78 -7.22 -0.44
N MET A 38 7.53 -7.01 -0.06
CA MET A 38 7.15 -7.10 1.34
C MET A 38 5.71 -7.56 1.53
N LEU A 39 5.46 -8.13 2.70
CA LEU A 39 4.11 -8.31 3.20
C LEU A 39 3.81 -7.14 4.14
N ASN A 40 2.63 -6.56 4.01
CA ASN A 40 2.12 -5.56 4.94
C ASN A 40 0.86 -6.09 5.59
N ALA A 41 0.88 -6.15 6.92
CA ALA A 41 -0.31 -6.45 7.72
C ALA A 41 -0.89 -5.14 8.24
N MET A 42 -2.17 -4.92 8.00
CA MET A 42 -2.84 -3.66 8.32
C MET A 42 -4.21 -3.92 8.92
N LEU A 43 -4.56 -3.12 9.92
CA LEU A 43 -5.85 -3.20 10.60
C LEU A 43 -6.72 -2.00 10.26
N PRO A 44 -8.06 -2.16 10.37
CA PRO A 44 -8.96 -1.01 10.26
C PRO A 44 -8.54 0.09 11.23
N GLY A 45 -8.56 1.33 10.77
CA GLY A 45 -8.10 2.48 11.55
C GLY A 45 -6.66 2.89 11.29
N THR A 46 -5.85 2.06 10.63
CA THR A 46 -4.51 2.48 10.23
C THR A 46 -4.61 3.64 9.23
N GLU A 47 -3.75 4.62 9.41
CA GLU A 47 -3.69 5.78 8.51
C GLU A 47 -2.46 5.68 7.62
N VAL A 48 -2.70 5.58 6.33
CA VAL A 48 -1.63 5.58 5.32
C VAL A 48 -1.71 6.90 4.57
N ALA A 49 -0.65 7.69 4.64
CA ALA A 49 -0.60 8.96 3.93
C ALA A 49 -0.75 8.74 2.42
N VAL A 50 -1.44 9.65 1.75
CA VAL A 50 -1.50 9.64 0.30
C VAL A 50 -0.10 9.89 -0.25
N HIS A 51 0.35 9.03 -1.13
CA HIS A 51 1.72 9.06 -1.67
C HIS A 51 1.75 8.57 -3.10
N ARG A 52 2.89 8.74 -3.75
CA ARG A 52 3.13 8.23 -5.10
C ARG A 52 4.55 7.73 -5.25
N HIS A 53 4.75 6.84 -6.21
CA HIS A 53 6.05 6.31 -6.60
C HIS A 53 6.33 6.81 -8.02
N PRO A 54 7.14 7.87 -8.20
CA PRO A 54 7.31 8.45 -9.53
C PRO A 54 8.13 7.59 -10.50
N MET A 55 8.88 6.62 -9.98
CA MET A 55 9.83 5.85 -10.78
C MET A 55 9.34 4.46 -11.18
N SER A 56 8.29 3.94 -10.56
CA SER A 56 7.86 2.56 -10.79
C SER A 56 6.37 2.35 -10.55
N ASN A 57 5.84 1.33 -11.23
CA ASN A 57 4.53 0.80 -10.91
C ASN A 57 4.62 -0.04 -9.64
N GLU A 58 3.56 -0.10 -8.87
CA GLU A 58 3.46 -0.95 -7.70
C GLU A 58 2.43 -2.04 -7.93
N ASN A 59 2.80 -3.28 -7.61
CA ASN A 59 1.87 -4.40 -7.62
C ASN A 59 1.39 -4.65 -6.20
N VAL A 60 0.08 -4.71 -6.01
CA VAL A 60 -0.56 -5.00 -4.72
C VAL A 60 -1.43 -6.22 -4.89
N ILE A 61 -1.16 -7.25 -4.08
CA ILE A 61 -1.97 -8.47 -4.06
C ILE A 61 -2.49 -8.65 -2.63
N LEU A 62 -3.79 -8.72 -2.48
CA LEU A 62 -4.43 -8.98 -1.19
C LEU A 62 -4.50 -10.48 -0.95
N ILE A 63 -3.78 -10.93 0.08
CA ILE A 63 -3.72 -12.36 0.45
C ILE A 63 -4.88 -12.70 1.37
N LYS A 64 -5.21 -11.80 2.28
CA LYS A 64 -6.27 -12.00 3.27
C LYS A 64 -6.89 -10.67 3.64
N GLY A 65 -8.20 -10.65 3.80
CA GLY A 65 -8.91 -9.49 4.31
C GLY A 65 -9.74 -8.78 3.26
N ARG A 66 -9.93 -7.49 3.49
CA ARG A 66 -10.72 -6.62 2.63
C ARG A 66 -10.21 -5.20 2.79
N LEU A 67 -9.84 -4.57 1.67
CA LEU A 67 -9.39 -3.18 1.68
C LEU A 67 -9.65 -2.52 0.33
N ASP A 68 -9.68 -1.20 0.35
CA ASP A 68 -9.76 -0.40 -0.86
C ASP A 68 -8.40 0.20 -1.18
N GLU A 69 -7.99 0.08 -2.43
CA GLU A 69 -6.90 0.88 -3.00
C GLU A 69 -7.53 2.11 -3.61
N VAL A 70 -7.14 3.29 -3.14
CA VAL A 70 -7.76 4.56 -3.55
C VAL A 70 -6.77 5.37 -4.36
N LEU A 71 -7.12 5.68 -5.59
CA LEU A 71 -6.29 6.44 -6.51
C LEU A 71 -6.84 7.85 -6.67
N TYR A 72 -5.94 8.82 -6.85
CA TYR A 72 -6.28 10.23 -6.97
C TYR A 72 -5.71 10.84 -8.23
N GLU A 73 -6.38 11.86 -8.71
CA GLU A 73 -5.86 12.72 -9.78
C GLU A 73 -5.62 14.13 -9.23
N GLU A 74 -4.66 14.82 -9.82
CA GLU A 74 -4.39 16.20 -9.47
C GLU A 74 -5.41 17.10 -10.14
N VAL A 75 -5.96 18.04 -9.35
CA VAL A 75 -6.86 19.07 -9.82
C VAL A 75 -6.21 20.41 -9.56
N LYS A 76 -5.99 21.19 -10.61
CA LYS A 76 -5.38 22.49 -10.52
C LYS A 76 -6.45 23.57 -10.56
N SER A 77 -6.50 24.41 -9.53
CA SER A 77 -7.43 25.53 -9.48
C SER A 77 -6.89 26.72 -10.28
N GLU A 78 -7.75 27.74 -10.50
CA GLU A 78 -7.38 28.93 -11.25
C GLU A 78 -6.21 29.69 -10.64
N ASP A 79 -6.05 29.62 -9.32
CA ASP A 79 -4.95 30.27 -8.59
C ASP A 79 -3.65 29.43 -8.60
N GLY A 80 -3.64 28.31 -9.31
CA GLY A 80 -2.47 27.42 -9.42
C GLY A 80 -2.30 26.43 -8.30
N LYS A 81 -3.22 26.38 -7.32
CA LYS A 81 -3.17 25.37 -6.26
C LYS A 81 -3.51 24.00 -6.81
N VAL A 82 -2.75 23.01 -6.37
CA VAL A 82 -2.99 21.61 -6.69
C VAL A 82 -3.67 20.93 -5.51
N THR A 83 -4.82 20.32 -5.78
CA THR A 83 -5.52 19.48 -4.83
C THR A 83 -5.69 18.09 -5.42
N LEU A 84 -6.03 17.11 -4.60
CA LEU A 84 -6.27 15.73 -5.05
C LEU A 84 -7.74 15.43 -5.00
N LYS A 85 -8.21 14.76 -6.05
CA LYS A 85 -9.58 14.26 -6.15
C LYS A 85 -9.53 12.76 -6.36
N GLU A 86 -10.33 12.01 -5.61
CA GLU A 86 -10.45 10.58 -5.82
C GLU A 86 -10.93 10.30 -7.23
N SER A 87 -10.14 9.51 -7.98
CA SER A 87 -10.45 9.15 -9.36
C SER A 87 -10.94 7.72 -9.50
N GLU A 88 -10.42 6.82 -8.65
CA GLU A 88 -10.78 5.40 -8.70
C GLU A 88 -10.63 4.80 -7.32
N ARG A 89 -11.58 3.92 -6.98
CA ARG A 89 -11.51 3.14 -5.75
C ARG A 89 -11.66 1.68 -6.12
N ILE A 90 -10.60 0.91 -5.87
CA ILE A 90 -10.56 -0.51 -6.22
C ILE A 90 -10.80 -1.30 -4.93
N HIS A 91 -11.93 -1.99 -4.87
CA HIS A 91 -12.31 -2.77 -3.73
C HIS A 91 -11.70 -4.18 -3.83
N LEU A 92 -10.62 -4.41 -3.07
CA LEU A 92 -9.95 -5.70 -3.05
C LEU A 92 -10.61 -6.60 -2.03
N CYS A 93 -11.04 -7.77 -2.49
CA CYS A 93 -11.68 -8.78 -1.66
C CYS A 93 -11.53 -10.14 -2.34
N PRO A 94 -10.61 -11.00 -1.87
CA PRO A 94 -10.42 -12.32 -2.46
C PRO A 94 -11.69 -13.17 -2.50
N GLU A 95 -12.54 -13.05 -1.49
CA GLU A 95 -13.82 -13.77 -1.45
C GLU A 95 -14.76 -13.37 -2.58
N GLU A 96 -14.63 -12.16 -3.10
CA GLU A 96 -15.41 -11.66 -4.23
C GLU A 96 -14.67 -11.78 -5.57
N GLY A 97 -13.49 -12.39 -5.56
CA GLY A 97 -12.70 -12.62 -6.77
C GLY A 97 -11.87 -11.44 -7.23
N VAL A 98 -11.67 -10.42 -6.40
CA VAL A 98 -10.82 -9.27 -6.71
C VAL A 98 -9.58 -9.33 -5.83
N TYR A 99 -8.46 -9.72 -6.41
CA TYR A 99 -7.27 -10.11 -5.65
C TYR A 99 -6.22 -9.03 -5.53
N GLY A 100 -6.12 -8.15 -6.49
CA GLY A 100 -5.07 -7.16 -6.50
C GLY A 100 -5.20 -6.15 -7.62
N CYS A 101 -4.25 -5.25 -7.68
CA CYS A 101 -4.19 -4.23 -8.71
C CYS A 101 -2.77 -3.77 -8.94
N GLN A 102 -2.56 -3.04 -10.03
CA GLN A 102 -1.32 -2.30 -10.25
C GLN A 102 -1.61 -0.81 -10.07
N VAL A 103 -0.79 -0.16 -9.26
CA VAL A 103 -0.82 1.30 -9.14
C VAL A 103 0.23 1.84 -10.11
N PRO A 104 -0.18 2.59 -11.15
CA PRO A 104 0.78 3.12 -12.12
C PRO A 104 1.76 4.11 -11.47
N LYS A 105 2.96 4.17 -12.02
CA LYS A 105 3.96 5.15 -11.56
C LYS A 105 3.39 6.57 -11.62
N GLY A 106 3.71 7.36 -10.62
CA GLY A 106 3.30 8.75 -10.52
C GLY A 106 1.88 8.98 -10.05
N VAL A 107 1.09 7.93 -9.84
CA VAL A 107 -0.31 8.08 -9.39
C VAL A 107 -0.37 8.17 -7.86
N TRP A 108 -0.98 9.23 -7.38
CA TRP A 108 -1.24 9.42 -5.95
C TRP A 108 -2.24 8.37 -5.47
N HIS A 109 -1.93 7.72 -4.33
CA HIS A 109 -2.78 6.65 -3.82
C HIS A 109 -2.63 6.47 -2.32
N THR A 110 -3.60 5.78 -1.73
CA THR A 110 -3.57 5.29 -0.37
C THR A 110 -4.42 4.03 -0.27
N VAL A 111 -4.47 3.43 0.91
CA VAL A 111 -5.36 2.31 1.19
C VAL A 111 -6.29 2.66 2.34
N GLU A 112 -7.50 2.13 2.29
CA GLU A 112 -8.45 2.15 3.40
C GLU A 112 -8.75 0.70 3.77
N VAL A 113 -8.41 0.32 4.99
CA VAL A 113 -8.55 -1.07 5.46
C VAL A 113 -9.92 -1.27 6.05
N ILE A 114 -10.68 -2.23 5.51
CA ILE A 114 -12.05 -2.54 5.94
C ILE A 114 -12.07 -3.67 6.96
N GLU A 115 -11.27 -4.71 6.72
CA GLU A 115 -11.07 -5.83 7.62
C GLU A 115 -9.58 -6.06 7.81
N PRO A 116 -9.13 -6.74 8.89
CA PRO A 116 -7.71 -7.06 9.04
C PRO A 116 -7.16 -7.71 7.77
N SER A 117 -6.11 -7.13 7.21
CA SER A 117 -5.63 -7.45 5.87
C SER A 117 -4.14 -7.69 5.83
N VAL A 118 -3.71 -8.60 4.96
CA VAL A 118 -2.30 -8.76 4.60
C VAL A 118 -2.18 -8.66 3.09
N ILE A 119 -1.36 -7.71 2.64
CA ILE A 119 -1.07 -7.52 1.23
C ILE A 119 0.39 -7.88 0.94
N TYR A 120 0.66 -8.31 -0.28
CA TYR A 120 1.98 -8.33 -0.86
C TYR A 120 2.15 -7.08 -1.72
N GLU A 121 3.25 -6.35 -1.51
CA GLU A 121 3.63 -5.22 -2.33
C GLU A 121 4.95 -5.49 -3.02
N GLY A 122 4.97 -5.26 -4.33
CA GLY A 122 6.19 -5.38 -5.12
C GLY A 122 6.35 -4.19 -6.05
N LYS A 123 7.56 -3.62 -6.07
CA LYS A 123 7.93 -2.55 -7.00
C LYS A 123 9.45 -2.46 -7.14
N ASP A 124 9.90 -1.85 -8.21
CA ASP A 124 11.30 -1.51 -8.37
C ASP A 124 11.68 -0.35 -7.44
N GLY A 125 12.91 -0.36 -6.96
CA GLY A 125 13.41 0.66 -6.04
C GLY A 125 13.19 0.30 -4.58
N LYS A 126 14.19 0.58 -3.75
CA LYS A 126 14.12 0.33 -2.31
C LYS A 126 13.15 1.31 -1.64
N TYR A 127 12.46 0.83 -0.62
CA TYR A 127 11.64 1.69 0.23
C TYR A 127 12.50 2.84 0.79
N GLY A 128 12.00 4.08 0.61
CA GLY A 128 12.71 5.27 1.05
C GLY A 128 13.82 5.77 0.12
N GLU A 129 14.20 5.00 -0.89
CA GLU A 129 15.25 5.36 -1.85
C GLU A 129 14.75 5.45 -3.29
N ASP A 130 13.47 5.20 -3.51
CA ASP A 130 12.83 5.15 -4.83
C ASP A 130 12.24 6.49 -5.28
N GLY A 131 12.49 7.57 -4.54
CA GLY A 131 11.94 8.88 -4.84
C GLY A 131 10.47 9.04 -4.47
N SER A 132 9.91 8.14 -3.66
CA SER A 132 8.52 8.22 -3.22
C SER A 132 8.21 9.56 -2.55
N GLU A 133 7.06 10.12 -2.89
CA GLU A 133 6.62 11.41 -2.39
C GLU A 133 5.32 11.26 -1.61
N THR A 134 5.20 12.01 -0.51
CA THR A 134 3.98 12.08 0.29
C THR A 134 3.26 13.38 -0.04
N TYR A 135 1.94 13.30 -0.25
CA TYR A 135 1.13 14.49 -0.49
C TYR A 135 0.99 15.29 0.80
N VAL A 136 1.27 16.57 0.68
CA VAL A 136 1.09 17.54 1.76
C VAL A 136 0.10 18.58 1.29
N SER A 137 -1.01 18.72 2.01
CA SER A 137 -2.00 19.75 1.76
C SER A 137 -1.39 21.12 2.11
N MET A 138 -1.45 22.02 1.15
CA MET A 138 -1.02 23.41 1.42
C MET A 138 -2.21 24.28 1.75
#